data_dbc2314da5f738590700ed0a1bfa2151
#
_entry.id   dbc2314da5f738590700ed0a1bfa2151
#
_cell.length_a   1.000
_cell.length_b   1.000
_cell.length_c   1.000
_cell.angle_alpha   90.00
_cell.angle_beta   90.00
_cell.angle_gamma   90.00
#
_symmetry.space_group_name_H-M   'P 1'
#
loop_
_entity.id
_entity.type
_entity.pdbx_description
1 polymer ?
#
loop_
_entity_poly.entity_id
_entity_poly.type
_entity_poly.pdbx_seq_one_letter_code
_entity_poly.pdbx_strand_id
1 'polypeptide(L)'
;MAGSKFSRGTLFVAALAFCGASFAQQGATKDLGKREYDSNCASCHGADGKGNGPYNPYLKRSAPDLTTLAKRNGGVFPIARVYQTIEGAEHGSSEMPIWGQDYKVKAGEYYMETPYDPEVFVRTRILALVDYLNRLQAK
;
A
#
# COMPACT_ATOMS: atom_id res chain seq x y z
N MET A 1 -44.08 -26.78 -71.96
CA MET A 1 -43.23 -25.58 -71.78
C MET A 1 -43.38 -25.11 -70.38
N ALA A 2 -42.43 -25.43 -69.57
CA ALA A 2 -42.50 -25.25 -68.09
C ALA A 2 -41.64 -24.02 -67.69
N GLY A 3 -42.29 -23.00 -67.13
CA GLY A 3 -41.66 -21.82 -66.61
C GLY A 3 -41.24 -21.99 -65.13
N SER A 4 -39.94 -22.06 -64.86
CA SER A 4 -39.41 -22.11 -63.58
C SER A 4 -39.40 -20.73 -62.91
N LYS A 5 -40.12 -20.59 -61.80
CA LYS A 5 -40.05 -19.40 -60.89
C LYS A 5 -38.99 -19.56 -59.85
N PHE A 6 -37.89 -18.82 -59.97
CA PHE A 6 -36.89 -18.69 -58.95
C PHE A 6 -37.39 -17.81 -57.82
N SER A 7 -37.62 -18.40 -56.66
CA SER A 7 -37.90 -17.69 -55.39
C SER A 7 -36.61 -17.12 -54.84
N ARG A 8 -36.52 -15.81 -54.70
CA ARG A 8 -35.43 -15.09 -54.04
C ARG A 8 -35.64 -15.23 -52.54
N GLY A 9 -34.94 -16.17 -51.95
CA GLY A 9 -34.85 -16.30 -50.51
C GLY A 9 -33.97 -15.19 -49.91
N THR A 10 -34.56 -14.36 -49.10
CA THR A 10 -33.90 -13.28 -48.36
C THR A 10 -33.15 -13.90 -47.16
N LEU A 11 -31.83 -13.92 -47.26
CA LEU A 11 -30.96 -14.29 -46.11
C LEU A 11 -30.93 -13.15 -45.09
N PHE A 12 -31.64 -13.30 -44.00
CA PHE A 12 -31.44 -12.46 -42.80
C PHE A 12 -30.17 -12.90 -42.09
N VAL A 13 -29.13 -12.13 -42.23
CA VAL A 13 -27.91 -12.26 -41.41
C VAL A 13 -28.21 -11.58 -40.09
N ALA A 14 -28.50 -12.36 -39.05
CA ALA A 14 -28.60 -11.89 -37.68
C ALA A 14 -27.18 -11.64 -37.15
N ALA A 15 -26.76 -10.37 -37.13
CA ALA A 15 -25.53 -9.94 -36.48
C ALA A 15 -25.73 -10.00 -34.95
N LEU A 16 -25.25 -11.06 -34.32
CA LEU A 16 -25.12 -11.18 -32.87
C LEU A 16 -24.01 -10.22 -32.41
N ALA A 17 -24.42 -9.04 -31.93
CA ALA A 17 -23.53 -8.13 -31.22
C ALA A 17 -23.13 -8.77 -29.87
N PHE A 18 -21.96 -9.42 -29.84
CA PHE A 18 -21.31 -9.84 -28.59
C PHE A 18 -20.81 -8.56 -27.87
N CYS A 19 -21.68 -7.98 -27.04
CA CYS A 19 -21.23 -7.01 -26.03
C CYS A 19 -20.34 -7.77 -25.02
N GLY A 20 -19.05 -7.82 -25.33
CA GLY A 20 -18.03 -8.29 -24.39
C GLY A 20 -18.02 -7.36 -23.19
N ALA A 21 -18.66 -7.76 -22.09
CA ALA A 21 -18.45 -7.14 -20.80
C ALA A 21 -16.99 -7.37 -20.42
N SER A 22 -16.13 -6.39 -20.73
CA SER A 22 -14.77 -6.32 -20.19
C SER A 22 -14.91 -6.12 -18.69
N PHE A 23 -14.94 -7.22 -17.95
CA PHE A 23 -14.63 -7.16 -16.52
C PHE A 23 -13.18 -6.68 -16.41
N ALA A 24 -13.02 -5.38 -16.22
CA ALA A 24 -11.78 -4.83 -15.72
C ALA A 24 -11.53 -5.55 -14.39
N GLN A 25 -10.68 -6.57 -14.41
CA GLN A 25 -10.06 -7.10 -13.21
C GLN A 25 -9.23 -5.95 -12.64
N GLN A 26 -9.85 -5.13 -11.81
CA GLN A 26 -9.15 -4.33 -10.82
C GLN A 26 -8.52 -5.34 -9.88
N GLY A 27 -7.36 -5.87 -10.29
CA GLY A 27 -6.46 -6.54 -9.39
C GLY A 27 -6.24 -5.55 -8.25
N ALA A 28 -6.78 -5.88 -7.06
CA ALA A 28 -6.55 -5.09 -5.88
C ALA A 28 -5.04 -4.92 -5.77
N THR A 29 -4.54 -3.76 -6.16
CA THR A 29 -3.15 -3.39 -5.96
C THR A 29 -2.95 -3.51 -4.47
N LYS A 30 -2.23 -4.57 -4.06
CA LYS A 30 -2.01 -4.85 -2.64
C LYS A 30 -1.43 -3.58 -2.05
N ASP A 31 -2.18 -2.93 -1.16
CA ASP A 31 -1.77 -1.69 -0.51
C ASP A 31 -0.39 -1.88 0.12
N LEU A 32 0.62 -1.29 -0.51
CA LEU A 32 2.01 -1.44 -0.09
C LEU A 32 2.17 -0.92 1.33
N GLY A 33 1.58 0.23 1.65
CA GLY A 33 1.68 0.84 2.97
C GLY A 33 1.07 -0.03 4.05
N LYS A 34 -0.12 -0.59 3.79
CA LYS A 34 -0.75 -1.54 4.73
C LYS A 34 0.10 -2.79 4.92
N ARG A 35 0.65 -3.34 3.86
CA ARG A 35 1.49 -4.54 3.93
C ARG A 35 2.77 -4.29 4.72
N GLU A 36 3.43 -3.15 4.48
CA GLU A 36 4.61 -2.75 5.26
C GLU A 36 4.24 -2.53 6.74
N TYR A 37 3.09 -1.92 7.00
CA TYR A 37 2.59 -1.72 8.35
C TYR A 37 2.34 -3.04 9.08
N ASP A 38 1.59 -3.95 8.46
CA ASP A 38 1.26 -5.25 9.04
C ASP A 38 2.53 -6.07 9.35
N SER A 39 3.54 -6.00 8.49
CA SER A 39 4.77 -6.78 8.63
C SER A 39 5.76 -6.19 9.63
N ASN A 40 5.82 -4.86 9.77
CA ASN A 40 6.92 -4.20 10.47
C ASN A 40 6.48 -3.35 11.67
N CYS A 41 5.22 -2.91 11.72
CA CYS A 41 4.74 -1.93 12.70
C CYS A 41 3.69 -2.50 13.66
N ALA A 42 2.80 -3.35 13.15
CA ALA A 42 1.63 -3.83 13.89
C ALA A 42 1.98 -4.60 15.18
N SER A 43 3.14 -5.26 15.24
CA SER A 43 3.59 -5.98 16.43
C SER A 43 3.69 -5.10 17.67
N CYS A 44 4.08 -3.83 17.52
CA CYS A 44 4.17 -2.84 18.59
C CYS A 44 2.97 -1.90 18.60
N HIS A 45 2.60 -1.35 17.42
CA HIS A 45 1.57 -0.31 17.32
C HIS A 45 0.14 -0.85 17.23
N GLY A 46 -0.04 -2.18 17.14
CA GLY A 46 -1.35 -2.80 16.95
C GLY A 46 -1.83 -2.77 15.50
N ALA A 47 -2.71 -3.70 15.13
CA ALA A 47 -3.27 -3.77 13.78
C ALA A 47 -4.12 -2.55 13.43
N ASP A 48 -4.66 -1.87 14.43
CA ASP A 48 -5.48 -0.65 14.33
C ASP A 48 -4.69 0.65 14.58
N GLY A 49 -3.38 0.56 14.85
CA GLY A 49 -2.51 1.71 15.06
C GLY A 49 -2.59 2.36 16.46
N LYS A 50 -3.30 1.76 17.41
CA LYS A 50 -3.56 2.37 18.74
C LYS A 50 -2.49 2.11 19.81
N GLY A 51 -1.37 1.52 19.45
CA GLY A 51 -0.30 1.22 20.40
C GLY A 51 -0.58 0.00 21.27
N ASN A 52 -1.47 -0.87 20.87
CA ASN A 52 -1.91 -2.07 21.61
C ASN A 52 -1.37 -3.37 21.01
N GLY A 53 -0.25 -3.32 20.29
CA GLY A 53 0.35 -4.50 19.68
C GLY A 53 0.84 -5.52 20.72
N PRO A 54 0.93 -6.81 20.33
CA PRO A 54 1.30 -7.88 21.25
C PRO A 54 2.71 -7.73 21.82
N TYR A 55 3.59 -6.98 21.17
CA TYR A 55 4.94 -6.73 21.65
C TYR A 55 5.02 -5.54 22.62
N ASN A 56 3.97 -4.71 22.70
CA ASN A 56 3.96 -3.50 23.52
C ASN A 56 4.27 -3.72 25.02
N PRO A 57 3.80 -4.81 25.68
CA PRO A 57 4.12 -5.07 27.08
C PRO A 57 5.62 -5.28 27.38
N TYR A 58 6.42 -5.58 26.37
CA TYR A 58 7.85 -5.81 26.49
C TYR A 58 8.71 -4.56 26.26
N LEU A 59 8.09 -3.46 25.82
CA LEU A 59 8.77 -2.20 25.61
C LEU A 59 8.93 -1.43 26.91
N LYS A 60 10.05 -0.74 27.08
CA LYS A 60 10.28 0.18 28.22
C LYS A 60 9.30 1.35 28.21
N ARG A 61 8.86 1.76 27.04
CA ARG A 61 7.82 2.78 26.82
C ARG A 61 6.82 2.25 25.80
N SER A 62 5.55 2.34 26.15
CA SER A 62 4.48 1.92 25.25
C SER A 62 4.56 2.61 23.89
N ALA A 63 4.34 1.83 22.84
CA ALA A 63 4.22 2.38 21.48
C ALA A 63 3.07 3.39 21.44
N PRO A 64 3.26 4.56 20.82
CA PRO A 64 2.22 5.58 20.77
C PRO A 64 1.07 5.17 19.85
N ASP A 65 -0.12 5.74 20.14
CA ASP A 65 -1.25 5.71 19.25
C ASP A 65 -0.97 6.54 17.98
N LEU A 66 -0.91 5.87 16.84
CA LEU A 66 -0.63 6.48 15.54
C LEU A 66 -1.89 7.08 14.88
N THR A 67 -3.09 6.77 15.37
CA THR A 67 -4.35 7.27 14.79
C THR A 67 -4.64 8.72 15.18
N THR A 68 -3.89 9.28 16.11
CA THR A 68 -4.09 10.64 16.66
C THR A 68 -2.98 11.62 16.27
N LEU A 69 -2.11 11.28 15.32
CA LEU A 69 -0.99 12.14 14.91
C LEU A 69 -1.47 13.49 14.37
N ALA A 70 -2.47 13.51 13.50
CA ALA A 70 -3.05 14.74 12.98
C ALA A 70 -3.67 15.59 14.10
N LYS A 71 -4.46 14.98 14.98
CA LYS A 71 -5.10 15.66 16.12
C LYS A 71 -4.06 16.34 17.02
N ARG A 72 -2.96 15.64 17.33
CA ARG A 72 -1.87 16.17 18.16
C ARG A 72 -1.04 17.25 17.46
N ASN A 73 -1.20 17.40 16.15
CA ASN A 73 -0.52 18.40 15.32
C ASN A 73 -1.49 19.44 14.74
N GLY A 74 -2.46 19.89 15.51
CA GLY A 74 -3.38 20.95 15.11
C GLY A 74 -4.32 20.58 13.95
N GLY A 75 -4.64 19.30 13.79
CA GLY A 75 -5.53 18.79 12.73
C GLY A 75 -4.81 18.43 11.43
N VAL A 76 -3.51 18.67 11.33
CA VAL A 76 -2.72 18.39 10.12
C VAL A 76 -1.82 17.20 10.35
N PHE A 77 -1.88 16.20 9.47
CA PHE A 77 -0.98 15.04 9.56
C PHE A 77 0.47 15.44 9.28
N PRO A 78 1.41 15.18 10.21
CA PRO A 78 2.79 15.69 10.12
C PRO A 78 3.68 14.82 9.24
N ILE A 79 3.46 14.84 7.92
CA ILE A 79 4.10 13.97 6.91
C ILE A 79 5.63 13.92 7.08
N ALA A 80 6.28 15.08 7.13
CA ALA A 80 7.74 15.16 7.20
C ALA A 80 8.29 14.51 8.48
N ARG A 81 7.68 14.80 9.63
CA ARG A 81 8.09 14.21 10.91
C ARG A 81 7.89 12.70 10.91
N VAL A 82 6.75 12.22 10.43
CA VAL A 82 6.48 10.77 10.36
C VAL A 82 7.49 10.07 9.47
N TYR A 83 7.79 10.66 8.30
CA TYR A 83 8.82 10.16 7.40
C TYR A 83 10.19 10.06 8.12
N GLN A 84 10.66 11.15 8.71
CA GLN A 84 11.94 11.24 9.41
C GLN A 84 12.04 10.27 10.59
N THR A 85 10.94 10.09 11.34
CA THR A 85 10.89 9.12 12.43
C THR A 85 11.05 7.69 11.93
N ILE A 86 10.36 7.31 10.85
CA ILE A 86 10.45 5.96 10.26
C ILE A 86 11.83 5.75 9.64
N GLU A 87 12.37 6.74 8.93
CA GLU A 87 13.69 6.68 8.32
C GLU A 87 14.80 6.55 9.37
N GLY A 88 14.61 7.17 10.54
CA GLY A 88 15.54 7.14 11.67
C GLY A 88 16.26 8.45 11.95
N ALA A 89 16.01 9.52 11.19
CA ALA A 89 16.65 10.82 11.42
C ALA A 89 16.28 11.43 12.78
N GLU A 90 15.07 11.20 13.28
CA GLU A 90 14.58 11.63 14.60
C GLU A 90 14.44 10.46 15.60
N HIS A 91 15.32 9.47 15.51
CA HIS A 91 15.16 8.23 16.28
C HIS A 91 15.37 8.43 17.81
N GLY A 92 16.31 9.27 18.22
CA GLY A 92 16.60 9.54 19.63
C GLY A 92 16.85 8.27 20.45
N SER A 93 16.25 8.19 21.65
CA SER A 93 16.30 7.02 22.55
C SER A 93 15.08 6.08 22.33
N SER A 94 14.51 6.06 21.15
CA SER A 94 13.37 5.19 20.80
C SER A 94 13.80 3.72 20.72
N GLU A 95 12.90 2.81 21.12
CA GLU A 95 13.07 1.36 20.91
C GLU A 95 12.53 0.94 19.52
N MET A 96 11.94 1.86 18.77
CA MET A 96 11.50 1.63 17.40
C MET A 96 12.73 1.35 16.51
N PRO A 97 12.72 0.34 15.65
CA PRO A 97 13.80 0.09 14.70
C PRO A 97 14.02 1.26 13.73
N ILE A 98 15.25 1.40 13.23
CA ILE A 98 15.60 2.37 12.18
C ILE A 98 15.25 1.75 10.81
N TRP A 99 14.02 1.96 10.37
CA TRP A 99 13.49 1.30 9.17
C TRP A 99 14.20 1.74 7.88
N GLY A 100 14.70 2.97 7.82
CA GLY A 100 15.51 3.42 6.69
C GLY A 100 16.72 2.52 6.45
N GLN A 101 17.43 2.17 7.51
CA GLN A 101 18.59 1.27 7.41
C GLN A 101 18.17 -0.17 7.07
N ASP A 102 17.12 -0.68 7.69
CA ASP A 102 16.59 -2.02 7.41
C ASP A 102 16.16 -2.17 5.94
N TYR A 103 15.49 -1.16 5.40
CA TYR A 103 15.13 -1.16 3.98
C TYR A 103 16.32 -1.05 3.03
N LYS A 104 17.42 -0.37 3.42
CA LYS A 104 18.66 -0.35 2.61
C LYS A 104 19.28 -1.74 2.52
N VAL A 105 19.34 -2.46 3.63
CA VAL A 105 19.83 -3.85 3.65
C VAL A 105 18.97 -4.73 2.75
N LYS A 106 17.64 -4.67 2.91
CA LYS A 106 16.70 -5.44 2.08
C LYS A 106 16.79 -5.08 0.59
N ALA A 107 17.02 -3.81 0.26
CA ALA A 107 17.23 -3.40 -1.12
C ALA A 107 18.49 -4.03 -1.71
N GLY A 108 19.59 -4.05 -0.95
CA GLY A 108 20.83 -4.71 -1.36
C GLY A 108 20.66 -6.20 -1.65
N GLU A 109 19.91 -6.90 -0.79
CA GLU A 109 19.60 -8.32 -0.97
C GLU A 109 18.72 -8.58 -2.21
N TYR A 110 17.75 -7.69 -2.46
CA TYR A 110 16.77 -7.86 -3.53
C TYR A 110 17.33 -7.55 -4.92
N TYR A 111 18.29 -6.61 -5.00
CA TYR A 111 18.83 -6.07 -6.26
C TYR A 111 20.30 -6.38 -6.47
N MET A 112 20.85 -7.45 -5.86
CA MET A 112 22.28 -7.80 -5.93
C MET A 112 22.85 -7.87 -7.36
N GLU A 113 22.03 -8.21 -8.34
CA GLU A 113 22.46 -8.37 -9.74
C GLU A 113 21.95 -7.26 -10.67
N THR A 114 21.25 -6.26 -10.13
CA THR A 114 20.63 -5.20 -10.94
C THR A 114 21.08 -3.84 -10.43
N PRO A 115 21.58 -2.92 -11.30
CA PRO A 115 21.90 -1.58 -10.90
C PRO A 115 20.62 -0.83 -10.47
N TYR A 116 20.39 -0.77 -9.18
CA TYR A 116 19.24 -0.10 -8.56
C TYR A 116 19.71 0.84 -7.46
N ASP A 117 19.11 2.03 -7.39
CA ASP A 117 19.37 2.97 -6.30
C ASP A 117 18.59 2.54 -5.03
N PRO A 118 19.28 2.10 -3.97
CA PRO A 118 18.64 1.72 -2.71
C PRO A 118 17.78 2.83 -2.10
N GLU A 119 18.11 4.09 -2.33
CA GLU A 119 17.36 5.23 -1.81
C GLU A 119 15.95 5.33 -2.44
N VAL A 120 15.79 4.93 -3.69
CA VAL A 120 14.47 4.86 -4.32
C VAL A 120 13.60 3.80 -3.64
N PHE A 121 14.18 2.65 -3.33
CA PHE A 121 13.47 1.58 -2.61
C PHE A 121 13.04 2.03 -1.22
N VAL A 122 13.95 2.63 -0.44
CA VAL A 122 13.70 3.13 0.92
C VAL A 122 12.57 4.17 0.89
N ARG A 123 12.70 5.20 0.04
CA ARG A 123 11.69 6.26 -0.08
C ARG A 123 10.32 5.72 -0.46
N THR A 124 10.26 4.80 -1.42
CA THR A 124 8.98 4.21 -1.85
C THR A 124 8.27 3.50 -0.71
N ARG A 125 9.00 2.73 0.10
CA ARG A 125 8.45 1.99 1.23
C ARG A 125 7.97 2.94 2.34
N ILE A 126 8.81 3.91 2.71
CA ILE A 126 8.47 4.87 3.76
C ILE A 126 7.30 5.76 3.34
N LEU A 127 7.26 6.26 2.10
CA LEU A 127 6.13 7.06 1.61
C LEU A 127 4.82 6.26 1.57
N ALA A 128 4.87 4.99 1.19
CA ALA A 128 3.69 4.13 1.25
C ALA A 128 3.18 3.94 2.69
N LEU A 129 4.09 3.78 3.66
CA LEU A 129 3.73 3.75 5.09
C LEU A 129 3.13 5.07 5.56
N VAL A 130 3.73 6.19 5.20
CA VAL A 130 3.23 7.55 5.54
C VAL A 130 1.82 7.76 5.00
N ASP A 131 1.56 7.38 3.75
CA ASP A 131 0.22 7.44 3.16
C ASP A 131 -0.78 6.55 3.91
N TYR A 132 -0.41 5.32 4.23
CA TYR A 132 -1.25 4.42 5.01
C TYR A 132 -1.57 5.01 6.40
N LEU A 133 -0.58 5.52 7.13
CA LEU A 133 -0.76 6.14 8.44
C LEU A 133 -1.64 7.41 8.36
N ASN A 134 -1.54 8.19 7.29
CA ASN A 134 -2.42 9.34 7.07
C ASN A 134 -3.89 8.90 6.90
N ARG A 135 -4.14 7.77 6.23
CA ARG A 135 -5.49 7.20 6.10
C ARG A 135 -6.04 6.62 7.40
N LEU A 136 -5.18 6.24 8.33
CA LEU A 136 -5.57 5.72 9.65
C LEU A 136 -5.99 6.81 10.63
N GLN A 137 -5.81 8.10 10.31
CA GLN A 137 -6.10 9.16 11.27
C GLN A 137 -7.57 9.16 11.67
N ALA A 138 -7.82 9.23 13.00
CA ALA A 138 -9.16 9.42 13.53
C ALA A 138 -9.75 10.75 13.04
N LYS A 139 -11.01 10.70 12.59
CA LYS A 139 -11.76 11.86 12.12
C LYS A 139 -12.27 12.66 13.30
#